data_4359bf7c0bc5b30247b6dc6264c05f0b
#
_entry.id   4359bf7c0bc5b30247b6dc6264c05f0b
#
_cell.length_a   1.000
_cell.length_b   1.000
_cell.length_c   1.000
_cell.angle_alpha   90.00
_cell.angle_beta   90.00
_cell.angle_gamma   90.00
#
_symmetry.space_group_name_H-M   'P 1'
#
loop_
_entity.id
_entity.type
_entity.pdbx_description
1 polymer ?
#
loop_
_entity_poly.entity_id
_entity_poly.type
_entity_poly.pdbx_seq_one_letter_code
_entity_poly.pdbx_strand_id
1 'polypeptide(L)'
;MEPGVLEQLPAGMDFKAFDPQHPTSAYQAFIKTALRGAASGLNVAYNTLANDLEGVNFSSIRSGVLEEREQWRTIQNWLSQQLCRPVYRAWLVQALTTQALPLPQRKYDKFTKVDWQPRGWAWVDPLKDQQASKLAIDLGVMSRTEVAAAAGRDFEDTLAQLQAENELLKQYGIAVEQVEMPGGTNEQKDD
;
A
#
# COMPACT_ATOMS: atom_id res chain seq x y z
N MET A 1 12.36 8.85 -55.43
CA MET A 1 12.13 10.14 -56.12
C MET A 1 13.30 11.04 -55.80
N GLU A 2 14.00 11.48 -56.80
CA GLU A 2 15.06 12.48 -56.60
C GLU A 2 14.42 13.90 -56.52
N PRO A 3 14.90 14.80 -55.67
CA PRO A 3 14.38 16.15 -55.60
C PRO A 3 14.56 16.88 -56.93
N GLY A 4 13.48 17.43 -57.46
CA GLY A 4 13.49 18.24 -58.68
C GLY A 4 13.17 17.49 -59.99
N VAL A 5 12.78 16.22 -59.91
CA VAL A 5 12.31 15.47 -61.10
C VAL A 5 10.83 15.79 -61.34
N LEU A 6 10.53 16.27 -62.56
CA LEU A 6 9.18 16.46 -63.07
C LEU A 6 8.82 15.25 -63.92
N GLU A 7 7.90 14.42 -63.41
CA GLU A 7 7.36 13.29 -64.19
C GLU A 7 5.97 13.67 -64.77
N GLN A 8 5.77 13.34 -66.04
CA GLN A 8 4.50 13.57 -66.72
C GLN A 8 3.64 12.32 -66.61
N LEU A 9 2.50 12.44 -65.97
CA LEU A 9 1.54 11.35 -65.83
C LEU A 9 0.88 11.02 -67.19
N PRO A 10 0.70 9.72 -67.52
CA PRO A 10 -0.08 9.33 -68.70
C PRO A 10 -1.51 9.86 -68.63
N ALA A 11 -2.12 10.07 -69.81
CA ALA A 11 -3.49 10.55 -69.87
C ALA A 11 -4.44 9.56 -69.19
N GLY A 12 -5.27 10.09 -68.25
CA GLY A 12 -6.22 9.28 -67.48
C GLY A 12 -5.71 8.79 -66.13
N MET A 13 -4.43 9.09 -65.74
CA MET A 13 -3.92 8.84 -64.43
C MET A 13 -3.90 10.12 -63.60
N ASP A 14 -4.25 9.97 -62.32
CA ASP A 14 -4.20 11.03 -61.33
C ASP A 14 -3.25 10.66 -60.20
N PHE A 15 -2.56 11.68 -59.67
CA PHE A 15 -1.64 11.47 -58.56
C PHE A 15 -2.39 11.61 -57.23
N LYS A 16 -2.57 10.48 -56.56
CA LYS A 16 -3.15 10.50 -55.21
C LYS A 16 -2.03 10.54 -54.18
N ALA A 17 -1.75 11.73 -53.64
CA ALA A 17 -0.79 11.84 -52.55
C ALA A 17 -1.30 11.04 -51.34
N PHE A 18 -0.47 10.19 -50.80
CA PHE A 18 -0.71 9.57 -49.50
C PHE A 18 -0.38 10.62 -48.44
N ASP A 19 -1.40 11.34 -48.00
CA ASP A 19 -1.30 12.30 -46.92
C ASP A 19 -2.05 11.74 -45.70
N PRO A 20 -1.36 10.96 -44.85
CA PRO A 20 -1.99 10.42 -43.66
C PRO A 20 -2.30 11.57 -42.70
N GLN A 21 -3.51 12.03 -42.69
CA GLN A 21 -4.01 12.94 -41.67
C GLN A 21 -4.10 12.17 -40.35
N HIS A 22 -3.04 12.18 -39.58
CA HIS A 22 -3.10 11.66 -38.23
C HIS A 22 -3.95 12.61 -37.39
N PRO A 23 -5.11 12.17 -36.84
CA PRO A 23 -5.94 13.02 -36.03
C PRO A 23 -5.20 13.28 -34.70
N THR A 24 -4.54 14.43 -34.59
CA THR A 24 -3.84 14.86 -33.38
C THR A 24 -4.76 14.91 -32.17
N SER A 25 -6.05 15.21 -32.36
CA SER A 25 -7.08 15.24 -31.31
C SER A 25 -7.50 13.85 -30.82
N ALA A 26 -7.45 12.81 -31.65
CA ALA A 26 -7.82 11.44 -31.24
C ALA A 26 -6.65 10.67 -30.61
N TYR A 27 -5.39 11.12 -30.79
CA TYR A 27 -4.22 10.44 -30.27
C TYR A 27 -4.23 10.32 -28.73
N GLN A 28 -4.53 11.41 -28.05
CA GLN A 28 -4.61 11.44 -26.58
C GLN A 28 -5.69 10.46 -26.06
N ALA A 29 -6.88 10.46 -26.67
CA ALA A 29 -7.95 9.55 -26.30
C ALA A 29 -7.58 8.08 -26.54
N PHE A 30 -6.89 7.80 -27.64
CA PHE A 30 -6.40 6.46 -27.96
C PHE A 30 -5.38 5.97 -26.93
N ILE A 31 -4.38 6.77 -26.59
CA ILE A 31 -3.37 6.44 -25.58
C ILE A 31 -4.01 6.25 -24.20
N LYS A 32 -4.93 7.12 -23.80
CA LYS A 32 -5.67 6.96 -22.52
C LYS A 32 -6.44 5.63 -22.50
N THR A 33 -7.08 5.25 -23.59
CA THR A 33 -7.81 3.97 -23.67
C THR A 33 -6.89 2.76 -23.63
N ALA A 34 -5.76 2.81 -24.33
CA ALA A 34 -4.76 1.75 -24.32
C ALA A 34 -4.14 1.57 -22.91
N LEU A 35 -3.78 2.67 -22.25
CA LEU A 35 -3.25 2.63 -20.88
C LEU A 35 -4.29 2.13 -19.86
N ARG A 36 -5.57 2.45 -20.01
CA ARG A 36 -6.65 1.88 -19.17
C ARG A 36 -6.77 0.37 -19.35
N GLY A 37 -6.66 -0.11 -20.59
CA GLY A 37 -6.62 -1.54 -20.87
C GLY A 37 -5.41 -2.22 -20.23
N ALA A 38 -4.22 -1.62 -20.33
CA ALA A 38 -3.02 -2.11 -19.68
C ALA A 38 -3.14 -2.11 -18.16
N ALA A 39 -3.66 -1.03 -17.55
CA ALA A 39 -3.88 -0.94 -16.11
C ALA A 39 -4.83 -2.03 -15.61
N SER A 40 -5.93 -2.26 -16.34
CA SER A 40 -6.87 -3.34 -16.03
C SER A 40 -6.22 -4.73 -16.13
N GLY A 41 -5.39 -4.96 -17.14
CA GLY A 41 -4.65 -6.23 -17.29
C GLY A 41 -3.60 -6.47 -16.22
N LEU A 42 -2.98 -5.40 -15.70
CA LEU A 42 -2.01 -5.44 -14.60
C LEU A 42 -2.66 -5.38 -13.22
N ASN A 43 -3.98 -5.16 -13.18
CA ASN A 43 -4.75 -5.02 -11.94
C ASN A 43 -4.24 -3.88 -11.03
N VAL A 44 -3.89 -2.76 -11.64
CA VAL A 44 -3.48 -1.51 -10.99
C VAL A 44 -4.40 -0.37 -11.40
N ALA A 45 -4.51 0.67 -10.56
CA ALA A 45 -5.30 1.84 -10.91
C ALA A 45 -4.68 2.58 -12.11
N TYR A 46 -5.52 3.05 -13.04
CA TYR A 46 -5.06 3.81 -14.21
C TYR A 46 -4.20 5.02 -13.80
N ASN A 47 -4.63 5.74 -12.78
CA ASN A 47 -3.91 6.92 -12.30
C ASN A 47 -2.52 6.60 -11.76
N THR A 48 -2.36 5.43 -11.13
CA THR A 48 -1.07 4.93 -10.64
C THR A 48 -0.14 4.56 -11.80
N LEU A 49 -0.67 3.89 -12.83
CA LEU A 49 0.11 3.47 -14.00
C LEU A 49 0.51 4.65 -14.89
N ALA A 50 -0.46 5.51 -15.21
CA ALA A 50 -0.29 6.60 -16.18
C ALA A 50 0.23 7.90 -15.55
N ASN A 51 0.23 8.00 -14.21
CA ASN A 51 0.47 9.24 -13.46
C ASN A 51 -0.41 10.40 -13.96
N ASP A 52 -1.64 10.09 -14.36
CA ASP A 52 -2.61 11.03 -14.90
C ASP A 52 -3.67 11.33 -13.85
N LEU A 53 -3.63 12.55 -13.33
CA LEU A 53 -4.58 13.05 -12.34
C LEU A 53 -5.62 14.02 -12.96
N GLU A 54 -5.67 14.12 -14.28
CA GLU A 54 -6.62 14.98 -14.98
C GLU A 54 -8.05 14.50 -14.75
N GLY A 55 -8.92 15.40 -14.31
CA GLY A 55 -10.35 15.13 -14.12
C GLY A 55 -10.69 14.23 -12.92
N VAL A 56 -9.72 13.93 -12.04
CA VAL A 56 -9.97 13.13 -10.83
C VAL A 56 -10.19 14.05 -9.63
N ASN A 57 -11.18 13.73 -8.80
CA ASN A 57 -11.36 14.38 -7.52
C ASN A 57 -10.76 13.54 -6.38
N PHE A 58 -10.59 14.17 -5.21
CA PHE A 58 -9.99 13.53 -4.03
C PHE A 58 -10.73 12.24 -3.63
N SER A 59 -12.05 12.22 -3.71
CA SER A 59 -12.85 11.05 -3.32
C SER A 59 -12.64 9.86 -4.26
N SER A 60 -12.56 10.10 -5.57
CA SER A 60 -12.29 9.02 -6.56
C SER A 60 -10.87 8.49 -6.45
N ILE A 61 -9.88 9.35 -6.22
CA ILE A 61 -8.49 8.92 -5.97
C ILE A 61 -8.43 8.05 -4.70
N ARG A 62 -9.07 8.51 -3.61
CA ARG A 62 -9.11 7.77 -2.35
C ARG A 62 -9.72 6.39 -2.52
N SER A 63 -10.86 6.30 -3.20
CA SER A 63 -11.53 5.01 -3.45
C SER A 63 -10.64 4.07 -4.27
N GLY A 64 -10.05 4.56 -5.35
CA GLY A 64 -9.14 3.77 -6.20
C GLY A 64 -7.90 3.27 -5.45
N VAL A 65 -7.29 4.12 -4.61
CA VAL A 65 -6.12 3.73 -3.79
C VAL A 65 -6.50 2.68 -2.75
N LEU A 66 -7.67 2.77 -2.12
CA LEU A 66 -8.10 1.77 -1.14
C LEU A 66 -8.38 0.42 -1.81
N GLU A 67 -9.03 0.41 -2.96
CA GLU A 67 -9.30 -0.79 -3.74
C GLU A 67 -7.98 -1.46 -4.22
N GLU A 68 -7.04 -0.68 -4.73
CA GLU A 68 -5.72 -1.15 -5.12
C GLU A 68 -4.96 -1.77 -3.93
N ARG A 69 -5.03 -1.17 -2.75
CA ARG A 69 -4.40 -1.71 -1.52
C ARG A 69 -4.98 -3.06 -1.10
N GLU A 70 -6.27 -3.31 -1.26
CA GLU A 70 -6.86 -4.63 -1.00
C GLU A 70 -6.28 -5.70 -1.93
N GLN A 71 -6.09 -5.36 -3.19
CA GLN A 71 -5.41 -6.22 -4.15
C GLN A 71 -3.96 -6.53 -3.71
N TRP A 72 -3.22 -5.51 -3.29
CA TRP A 72 -1.84 -5.68 -2.81
C TRP A 72 -1.76 -6.53 -1.54
N ARG A 73 -2.73 -6.42 -0.62
CA ARG A 73 -2.83 -7.30 0.55
C ARG A 73 -2.99 -8.76 0.16
N THR A 74 -3.77 -9.03 -0.86
CA THR A 74 -3.94 -10.39 -1.39
C THR A 74 -2.60 -10.94 -1.90
N ILE A 75 -1.84 -10.14 -2.65
CA ILE A 75 -0.50 -10.51 -3.14
C ILE A 75 0.48 -10.69 -1.98
N GLN A 76 0.48 -9.82 -0.98
CA GLN A 76 1.32 -9.94 0.22
C GLN A 76 1.01 -11.24 0.98
N ASN A 77 -0.25 -11.58 1.16
CA ASN A 77 -0.68 -12.82 1.81
C ASN A 77 -0.22 -14.04 1.00
N TRP A 78 -0.39 -14.00 -0.31
CA TRP A 78 0.10 -15.05 -1.20
C TRP A 78 1.63 -15.23 -1.06
N LEU A 79 2.41 -14.15 -1.11
CA LEU A 79 3.85 -14.18 -0.95
C LEU A 79 4.26 -14.78 0.42
N SER A 80 3.59 -14.36 1.49
CA SER A 80 3.84 -14.87 2.84
C SER A 80 3.60 -16.36 2.94
N GLN A 81 2.53 -16.88 2.30
CA GLN A 81 2.19 -18.29 2.34
C GLN A 81 3.06 -19.15 1.42
N GLN A 82 3.35 -18.67 0.21
CA GLN A 82 4.00 -19.47 -0.82
C GLN A 82 5.54 -19.36 -0.79
N LEU A 83 6.09 -18.28 -0.30
CA LEU A 83 7.54 -18.09 -0.23
C LEU A 83 8.05 -18.02 1.21
N CYS A 84 7.57 -17.05 2.01
CA CYS A 84 8.17 -16.78 3.32
C CYS A 84 8.00 -17.96 4.27
N ARG A 85 6.81 -18.53 4.35
CA ARG A 85 6.51 -19.66 5.25
C ARG A 85 7.32 -20.93 4.92
N PRO A 86 7.40 -21.43 3.68
CA PRO A 86 8.24 -22.57 3.34
C PRO A 86 9.72 -22.34 3.63
N VAL A 87 10.26 -21.17 3.27
CA VAL A 87 11.66 -20.80 3.52
C VAL A 87 11.94 -20.78 5.02
N TYR A 88 11.07 -20.15 5.81
CA TYR A 88 11.20 -20.10 7.25
C TYR A 88 11.18 -21.51 7.88
N ARG A 89 10.25 -22.37 7.46
CA ARG A 89 10.16 -23.74 7.95
C ARG A 89 11.45 -24.55 7.66
N ALA A 90 11.96 -24.44 6.44
CA ALA A 90 13.19 -25.12 6.04
C ALA A 90 14.39 -24.61 6.88
N TRP A 91 14.51 -23.29 7.03
CA TRP A 91 15.51 -22.67 7.88
C TRP A 91 15.39 -23.09 9.35
N LEU A 92 14.18 -23.10 9.92
CA LEU A 92 13.92 -23.46 11.31
C LEU A 92 14.34 -24.91 11.62
N VAL A 93 14.01 -25.85 10.72
CA VAL A 93 14.47 -27.25 10.86
C VAL A 93 15.99 -27.32 10.94
N GLN A 94 16.67 -26.62 10.04
CA GLN A 94 18.13 -26.60 10.02
C GLN A 94 18.70 -25.93 11.28
N ALA A 95 18.19 -24.79 11.69
CA ALA A 95 18.64 -24.04 12.85
C ALA A 95 18.47 -24.82 14.16
N LEU A 96 17.38 -25.57 14.30
CA LEU A 96 17.14 -26.45 15.44
C LEU A 96 18.03 -27.69 15.42
N THR A 97 18.30 -28.27 14.25
CA THR A 97 19.13 -29.46 14.09
C THR A 97 20.62 -29.17 14.35
N THR A 98 21.10 -28.03 13.88
CA THR A 98 22.48 -27.57 14.08
C THR A 98 22.71 -26.90 15.43
N GLN A 99 21.66 -26.77 16.26
CA GLN A 99 21.68 -26.04 17.53
C GLN A 99 22.11 -24.55 17.39
N ALA A 100 21.97 -23.98 16.20
CA ALA A 100 22.16 -22.54 16.00
C ALA A 100 21.13 -21.73 16.81
N LEU A 101 19.94 -22.32 17.02
CA LEU A 101 18.96 -21.84 18.00
C LEU A 101 18.90 -22.85 19.17
N PRO A 102 19.20 -22.43 20.40
CA PRO A 102 19.18 -23.30 21.59
C PRO A 102 17.70 -23.51 22.06
N LEU A 103 16.85 -23.98 21.17
CA LEU A 103 15.43 -24.22 21.42
C LEU A 103 15.13 -25.72 21.36
N PRO A 104 14.17 -26.20 22.16
CA PRO A 104 13.83 -27.62 22.18
C PRO A 104 13.09 -28.05 20.90
N GLN A 105 13.72 -28.97 20.14
CA GLN A 105 13.16 -29.51 18.88
C GLN A 105 11.71 -30.06 19.02
N ARG A 106 11.37 -30.61 20.20
CA ARG A 106 10.02 -31.14 20.51
C ARG A 106 8.92 -30.08 20.42
N LYS A 107 9.27 -28.79 20.42
CA LYS A 107 8.32 -27.67 20.32
C LYS A 107 8.30 -27.07 18.92
N TYR A 108 8.78 -27.78 17.90
CA TYR A 108 8.83 -27.32 16.51
C TYR A 108 7.51 -26.70 16.06
N ASP A 109 6.39 -27.37 16.30
CA ASP A 109 5.06 -26.90 15.90
C ASP A 109 4.69 -25.53 16.52
N LYS A 110 5.20 -25.26 17.74
CA LYS A 110 5.01 -23.96 18.37
C LYS A 110 5.81 -22.88 17.62
N PHE A 111 7.05 -23.18 17.24
CA PHE A 111 7.94 -22.22 16.59
C PHE A 111 7.60 -21.99 15.13
N THR A 112 6.82 -22.87 14.49
CA THR A 112 6.30 -22.66 13.12
C THR A 112 5.11 -21.71 13.07
N LYS A 113 4.48 -21.41 14.21
CA LYS A 113 3.39 -20.44 14.31
C LYS A 113 3.98 -19.04 14.38
N VAL A 114 4.16 -18.42 13.23
CA VAL A 114 4.66 -17.05 13.09
C VAL A 114 3.64 -16.21 12.37
N ASP A 115 3.50 -14.99 12.81
CA ASP A 115 2.70 -13.97 12.16
C ASP A 115 3.58 -13.15 11.24
N TRP A 116 3.14 -13.02 9.98
CA TRP A 116 3.83 -12.25 8.97
C TRP A 116 3.24 -10.85 8.94
N GLN A 117 4.08 -9.86 9.23
CA GLN A 117 3.68 -8.46 9.15
C GLN A 117 4.17 -7.86 7.83
N PRO A 118 3.33 -7.81 6.81
CA PRO A 118 3.68 -7.16 5.56
C PRO A 118 3.75 -5.64 5.74
N ARG A 119 4.39 -4.96 4.78
CA ARG A 119 4.45 -3.50 4.78
C ARG A 119 3.05 -2.91 4.79
N GLY A 120 2.77 -2.04 5.76
CA GLY A 120 1.58 -1.19 5.78
C GLY A 120 1.73 0.03 4.87
N TRP A 121 0.62 0.70 4.60
CA TRP A 121 0.59 1.96 3.85
C TRP A 121 0.27 3.12 4.79
N ALA A 122 0.78 4.29 4.45
CA ALA A 122 0.37 5.52 5.10
C ALA A 122 -1.14 5.73 4.94
N TRP A 123 -1.78 6.30 5.94
CA TRP A 123 -3.20 6.59 5.92
C TRP A 123 -3.52 7.65 4.86
N VAL A 124 -4.68 7.52 4.20
CA VAL A 124 -5.12 8.47 3.18
C VAL A 124 -5.68 9.74 3.82
N ASP A 125 -6.35 9.58 4.96
CA ASP A 125 -6.81 10.68 5.82
C ASP A 125 -6.40 10.35 7.26
N PRO A 126 -5.19 10.76 7.69
CA PRO A 126 -4.62 10.33 8.96
C PRO A 126 -5.51 10.64 10.17
N LEU A 127 -6.19 11.78 10.17
CA LEU A 127 -7.02 12.18 11.30
C LEU A 127 -8.26 11.28 11.43
N LYS A 128 -9.00 11.12 10.34
CA LYS A 128 -10.22 10.29 10.33
C LYS A 128 -9.91 8.81 10.54
N ASP A 129 -8.82 8.33 9.95
CA ASP A 129 -8.42 6.93 10.09
C ASP A 129 -7.97 6.63 11.52
N GLN A 130 -7.30 7.58 12.21
CA GLN A 130 -6.96 7.44 13.64
C GLN A 130 -8.19 7.51 14.55
N GLN A 131 -9.12 8.41 14.27
CA GLN A 131 -10.37 8.48 15.02
C GLN A 131 -11.20 7.21 14.88
N ALA A 132 -11.29 6.65 13.67
CA ALA A 132 -11.96 5.38 13.41
C ALA A 132 -11.28 4.22 14.13
N SER A 133 -9.94 4.16 14.13
CA SER A 133 -9.17 3.13 14.84
C SER A 133 -9.35 3.25 16.36
N LYS A 134 -9.35 4.46 16.91
CA LYS A 134 -9.62 4.70 18.33
C LYS A 134 -11.02 4.19 18.68
N LEU A 135 -12.03 4.59 17.93
CA LEU A 135 -13.41 4.15 18.15
C LEU A 135 -13.56 2.63 18.07
N ALA A 136 -12.89 1.97 17.10
CA ALA A 136 -12.91 0.52 16.97
C ALA A 136 -12.27 -0.19 18.17
N ILE A 137 -11.19 0.38 18.75
CA ILE A 137 -10.58 -0.13 19.98
C ILE A 137 -11.52 0.07 21.19
N ASP A 138 -12.12 1.25 21.32
CA ASP A 138 -13.02 1.60 22.43
C ASP A 138 -14.28 0.72 22.42
N LEU A 139 -14.78 0.34 21.24
CA LEU A 139 -15.89 -0.59 21.04
C LEU A 139 -15.49 -2.09 21.16
N GLY A 140 -14.20 -2.39 21.32
CA GLY A 140 -13.71 -3.78 21.38
C GLY A 140 -13.80 -4.56 20.06
N VAL A 141 -13.99 -3.88 18.93
CA VAL A 141 -14.06 -4.48 17.60
C VAL A 141 -12.67 -4.77 17.03
N MET A 142 -11.66 -4.00 17.46
CA MET A 142 -10.28 -4.11 17.02
C MET A 142 -9.33 -4.00 18.21
N SER A 143 -8.24 -4.76 18.20
CA SER A 143 -7.18 -4.66 19.20
C SER A 143 -6.13 -3.62 18.81
N ARG A 144 -5.38 -3.13 19.81
CA ARG A 144 -4.21 -2.26 19.56
C ARG A 144 -3.13 -2.96 18.76
N THR A 145 -2.98 -4.27 18.94
CA THR A 145 -2.06 -5.11 18.18
C THR A 145 -2.43 -5.14 16.69
N GLU A 146 -3.72 -5.27 16.37
CA GLU A 146 -4.19 -5.24 14.97
C GLU A 146 -3.96 -3.88 14.33
N VAL A 147 -4.18 -2.78 15.07
CA VAL A 147 -3.90 -1.42 14.56
C VAL A 147 -2.41 -1.22 14.32
N ALA A 148 -1.53 -1.67 15.22
CA ALA A 148 -0.09 -1.62 15.03
C ALA A 148 0.36 -2.47 13.82
N ALA A 149 -0.17 -3.69 13.69
CA ALA A 149 0.13 -4.58 12.57
C ALA A 149 -0.34 -4.00 11.23
N ALA A 150 -1.50 -3.35 11.18
CA ALA A 150 -1.98 -2.64 9.98
C ALA A 150 -1.04 -1.49 9.55
N ALA A 151 -0.34 -0.88 10.52
CA ALA A 151 0.71 0.11 10.28
C ALA A 151 2.08 -0.52 9.97
N GLY A 152 2.20 -1.86 9.97
CA GLY A 152 3.45 -2.58 9.74
C GLY A 152 4.41 -2.53 10.93
N ARG A 153 3.88 -2.41 12.16
CA ARG A 153 4.65 -2.34 13.40
C ARG A 153 4.27 -3.49 14.33
N ASP A 154 5.25 -3.98 15.09
CA ASP A 154 4.98 -4.85 16.22
C ASP A 154 4.51 -4.02 17.42
N PHE A 155 3.46 -4.50 18.11
CA PHE A 155 2.90 -3.77 19.23
C PHE A 155 3.79 -3.88 20.49
N GLU A 156 4.42 -5.03 20.73
CA GLU A 156 5.33 -5.24 21.87
C GLU A 156 6.58 -4.38 21.71
N ASP A 157 7.17 -4.35 20.50
CA ASP A 157 8.29 -3.46 20.18
C ASP A 157 7.92 -1.99 20.35
N THR A 158 6.70 -1.61 19.95
CA THR A 158 6.19 -0.24 20.14
C THR A 158 6.08 0.10 21.62
N LEU A 159 5.58 -0.81 22.47
CA LEU A 159 5.49 -0.61 23.91
C LEU A 159 6.88 -0.49 24.55
N ALA A 160 7.85 -1.33 24.15
CA ALA A 160 9.21 -1.24 24.64
C ALA A 160 9.87 0.10 24.27
N GLN A 161 9.65 0.61 23.06
CA GLN A 161 10.13 1.91 22.63
C GLN A 161 9.50 3.04 23.46
N LEU A 162 8.17 3.02 23.65
CA LEU A 162 7.47 4.02 24.46
C LEU A 162 7.93 4.02 25.90
N GLN A 163 8.23 2.84 26.48
CA GLN A 163 8.79 2.76 27.83
C GLN A 163 10.16 3.42 27.90
N ALA A 164 11.06 3.10 26.96
CA ALA A 164 12.39 3.68 26.91
C ALA A 164 12.34 5.22 26.69
N GLU A 165 11.47 5.69 25.82
CA GLU A 165 11.22 7.12 25.62
C GLU A 165 10.74 7.83 26.89
N ASN A 166 9.77 7.23 27.61
CA ASN A 166 9.27 7.78 28.85
C ASN A 166 10.35 7.85 29.95
N GLU A 167 11.25 6.89 30.02
CA GLU A 167 12.39 6.92 30.95
C GLU A 167 13.36 8.04 30.58
N LEU A 168 13.68 8.22 29.29
CA LEU A 168 14.51 9.32 28.83
C LEU A 168 13.86 10.69 29.13
N LEU A 169 12.58 10.86 28.83
CA LEU A 169 11.87 12.11 29.09
C LEU A 169 11.90 12.47 30.57
N LYS A 170 11.71 11.51 31.46
CA LYS A 170 11.86 11.69 32.90
C LYS A 170 13.27 12.12 33.29
N GLN A 171 14.30 11.48 32.69
CA GLN A 171 15.71 11.81 32.94
C GLN A 171 16.04 13.26 32.55
N TYR A 172 15.46 13.76 31.44
CA TYR A 172 15.65 15.14 30.99
C TYR A 172 14.68 16.16 31.60
N GLY A 173 13.80 15.72 32.51
CA GLY A 173 12.81 16.61 33.17
C GLY A 173 11.73 17.14 32.22
N ILE A 174 11.47 16.46 31.12
CA ILE A 174 10.45 16.84 30.16
C ILE A 174 9.14 16.17 30.58
N ALA A 175 8.14 16.96 30.98
CA ALA A 175 6.80 16.45 31.23
C ALA A 175 6.10 16.16 29.90
N VAL A 176 5.65 14.93 29.68
CA VAL A 176 4.74 14.60 28.59
C VAL A 176 3.36 15.06 29.02
N GLU A 177 2.91 16.21 28.54
CA GLU A 177 1.49 16.53 28.57
C GLU A 177 0.77 15.47 27.73
N GLN A 178 -0.01 14.63 28.37
CA GLN A 178 -0.99 13.80 27.65
C GLN A 178 -1.93 14.80 26.99
N VAL A 179 -1.90 14.88 25.66
CA VAL A 179 -2.85 15.69 24.90
C VAL A 179 -4.23 15.11 25.19
N GLU A 180 -4.95 15.72 26.12
CA GLU A 180 -6.36 15.43 26.33
C GLU A 180 -7.09 15.76 25.03
N MET A 181 -7.61 14.73 24.38
CA MET A 181 -8.43 14.92 23.18
C MET A 181 -9.69 15.70 23.57
N PRO A 182 -10.02 16.80 22.86
CA PRO A 182 -11.25 17.55 23.16
C PRO A 182 -12.46 16.64 22.90
N GLY A 183 -13.17 16.26 23.96
CA GLY A 183 -14.37 15.43 23.89
C GLY A 183 -14.63 14.49 25.07
N GLY A 184 -13.77 14.42 26.06
CA GLY A 184 -14.06 13.72 27.30
C GLY A 184 -14.95 14.61 28.19
N THR A 185 -16.26 14.44 28.16
CA THR A 185 -17.16 14.98 29.17
C THR A 185 -16.78 14.38 30.51
N ASN A 186 -16.14 15.19 31.36
CA ASN A 186 -16.13 14.92 32.79
C ASN A 186 -17.59 14.96 33.29
N GLU A 187 -18.21 13.82 33.48
CA GLU A 187 -19.32 13.72 34.37
C GLU A 187 -18.79 14.00 35.80
N GLN A 188 -18.86 15.25 36.21
CA GLN A 188 -18.80 15.59 37.62
C GLN A 188 -19.92 14.84 38.33
N LYS A 189 -19.55 13.90 39.17
CA LYS A 189 -20.41 13.39 40.22
C LYS A 189 -20.56 14.54 41.23
N ASP A 190 -21.67 15.23 41.17
CA ASP A 190 -22.17 16.00 42.30
C ASP A 190 -22.80 15.03 43.32
N ASP A 191 -22.32 15.13 44.55
CA ASP A 191 -22.88 14.49 45.73
C ASP A 191 -24.28 15.02 46.07
#